data_64209642df7027e26d3b5ab8ef4582fe
#
_entry.id   64209642df7027e26d3b5ab8ef4582fe
#
_cell.length_a   1.000
_cell.length_b   1.000
_cell.length_c   1.000
_cell.angle_alpha   90.00
_cell.angle_beta   90.00
_cell.angle_gamma   90.00
#
_symmetry.space_group_name_H-M   'P 1'
#
loop_
_entity.id
_entity.type
_entity.pdbx_description
1 polymer ?
#
loop_
_entity_poly.entity_id
_entity_poly.type
_entity_poly.pdbx_seq_one_letter_code
_entity_poly.pdbx_strand_id
1 'polypeptide(L)'
;MQHLLAGAKWEPDDIRDELQEYVAHKLGEDDGVLIIDDTGFIKKGTASAGVQRQYSGTAGRTENCQIGVFAAYATARGRALVDRELYIPKSWTEDRERCRAAKVPDDWEFATKGDLARHMVLRALGSPLPITWVTADSAYGQESRFRRLLEQSGVGYVLAVPKSQFTVGCPRIEGLFAQAPDEAWEKISCGNGAKGPRVYHGATVRLPAVAEFDHQGEVLHRMRWALARRSIRKPDEIAYCLAYAPLETTAQELVRIAGTRWAIEEGFQAAKNECGLDQYEVRRYPGWYRHITLAMLAPPSWQPRHTRTGKGGQDG
;
A
#
# COMPACT_ATOMS: atom_id res chain seq x y z
N MET A 1 11.24 17.69 20.85
CA MET A 1 10.22 17.51 19.83
C MET A 1 9.77 18.83 19.21
N GLN A 2 9.22 19.81 19.95
CA GLN A 2 8.72 21.09 19.39
C GLN A 2 9.74 21.85 18.54
N HIS A 3 11.03 21.88 18.94
CA HIS A 3 12.08 22.52 18.16
C HIS A 3 12.29 21.86 16.80
N LEU A 4 12.27 20.53 16.71
CA LEU A 4 12.37 19.79 15.46
C LEU A 4 11.18 20.04 14.53
N LEU A 5 9.98 20.22 15.07
CA LEU A 5 8.78 20.46 14.28
C LEU A 5 8.64 21.90 13.77
N ALA A 6 9.13 22.89 14.52
CA ALA A 6 8.86 24.29 14.26
C ALA A 6 10.08 25.18 14.03
N GLY A 7 11.24 24.87 14.62
CA GLY A 7 12.41 25.77 14.65
C GLY A 7 13.64 25.25 13.92
N ALA A 8 13.84 23.95 13.83
CA ALA A 8 15.00 23.37 13.16
C ALA A 8 14.91 23.51 11.63
N LYS A 9 16.06 23.72 11.00
CA LYS A 9 16.15 23.78 9.53
C LYS A 9 16.45 22.38 9.01
N TRP A 10 15.46 21.74 8.41
CA TRP A 10 15.55 20.46 7.71
C TRP A 10 14.33 20.26 6.83
N GLU A 11 14.51 19.56 5.74
CA GLU A 11 13.45 19.27 4.79
C GLU A 11 12.92 17.85 4.99
N PRO A 12 11.60 17.67 5.13
CA PRO A 12 11.01 16.34 5.32
C PRO A 12 11.28 15.37 4.18
N ASP A 13 11.49 15.88 2.97
CA ASP A 13 11.74 15.04 1.80
C ASP A 13 13.16 14.49 1.78
N ASP A 14 14.15 15.26 2.21
CA ASP A 14 15.53 14.78 2.35
C ASP A 14 15.60 13.61 3.35
N ILE A 15 14.91 13.75 4.48
CA ILE A 15 14.85 12.68 5.50
C ILE A 15 14.08 11.45 4.99
N ARG A 16 13.04 11.62 4.16
CA ARG A 16 12.36 10.49 3.50
C ARG A 16 13.33 9.76 2.57
N ASP A 17 14.12 10.48 1.79
CA ASP A 17 15.04 9.88 0.84
C ASP A 17 16.17 9.13 1.57
N GLU A 18 16.74 9.70 2.65
CA GLU A 18 17.67 8.99 3.54
C GLU A 18 17.04 7.75 4.19
N LEU A 19 15.75 7.83 4.57
CA LEU A 19 15.03 6.68 5.11
C LEU A 19 14.89 5.56 4.07
N GLN A 20 14.59 5.89 2.80
CA GLN A 20 14.51 4.91 1.72
C GLN A 20 15.87 4.23 1.48
N GLU A 21 16.98 4.97 1.48
CA GLU A 21 18.33 4.42 1.39
C GLU A 21 18.64 3.49 2.57
N TYR A 22 18.32 3.93 3.79
CA TYR A 22 18.53 3.12 4.99
C TYR A 22 17.71 1.82 4.96
N VAL A 23 16.44 1.89 4.54
CA VAL A 23 15.55 0.72 4.41
C VAL A 23 16.06 -0.21 3.31
N ALA A 24 16.50 0.31 2.16
CA ALA A 24 17.10 -0.49 1.10
C ALA A 24 18.32 -1.27 1.59
N HIS A 25 19.21 -0.60 2.34
CA HIS A 25 20.40 -1.24 2.92
C HIS A 25 20.07 -2.32 3.97
N LYS A 26 19.05 -2.10 4.80
CA LYS A 26 18.72 -2.99 5.93
C LYS A 26 17.72 -4.09 5.58
N LEU A 27 16.74 -3.79 4.77
CA LEU A 27 15.62 -4.67 4.46
C LEU A 27 15.58 -5.11 2.98
N GLY A 28 16.40 -4.51 2.11
CA GLY A 28 16.38 -4.77 0.68
C GLY A 28 16.59 -6.25 0.36
N GLU A 29 15.68 -6.82 -0.44
CA GLU A 29 15.71 -8.16 -1.01
C GLU A 29 15.07 -8.13 -2.40
N ASP A 30 15.47 -9.05 -3.28
CA ASP A 30 15.06 -9.09 -4.69
C ASP A 30 13.54 -9.30 -4.88
N ASP A 31 12.82 -9.77 -3.85
CA ASP A 31 11.37 -9.98 -3.85
C ASP A 31 10.59 -8.87 -3.09
N GLY A 32 11.20 -7.70 -2.94
CA GLY A 32 10.64 -6.58 -2.19
C GLY A 32 9.26 -6.14 -2.70
N VAL A 33 8.36 -5.88 -1.75
CA VAL A 33 6.98 -5.48 -2.00
C VAL A 33 6.75 -4.05 -1.52
N LEU A 34 6.37 -3.16 -2.43
CA LEU A 34 5.87 -1.84 -2.09
C LEU A 34 4.36 -1.92 -1.84
N ILE A 35 3.91 -1.39 -0.71
CA ILE A 35 2.51 -1.44 -0.28
C ILE A 35 1.97 -0.03 -0.21
N ILE A 36 0.89 0.26 -0.94
CA ILE A 36 0.21 1.57 -0.91
C ILE A 36 -1.10 1.43 -0.14
N ASP A 37 -1.30 2.32 0.82
CA ASP A 37 -2.56 2.40 1.58
C ASP A 37 -2.73 3.81 2.15
N ASP A 38 -3.91 4.12 2.69
CA ASP A 38 -4.15 5.39 3.36
C ASP A 38 -4.66 5.21 4.79
N THR A 39 -4.44 6.22 5.62
CA THR A 39 -4.99 6.22 6.98
C THR A 39 -5.54 7.59 7.36
N GLY A 40 -6.64 7.57 8.13
CA GLY A 40 -7.30 8.77 8.61
C GLY A 40 -6.77 9.25 9.97
N PHE A 41 -6.67 10.57 10.10
CA PHE A 41 -6.34 11.28 11.33
C PHE A 41 -7.53 12.11 11.75
N ILE A 42 -8.27 11.67 12.77
CA ILE A 42 -9.48 12.36 13.24
C ILE A 42 -9.10 13.71 13.83
N LYS A 43 -9.84 14.76 13.46
CA LYS A 43 -9.65 16.14 13.92
C LYS A 43 -10.96 16.73 14.43
N LYS A 44 -10.88 17.51 15.51
CA LYS A 44 -12.05 18.21 16.06
C LYS A 44 -12.36 19.54 15.35
N GLY A 45 -11.31 20.19 14.84
CA GLY A 45 -11.42 21.50 14.19
C GLY A 45 -11.40 21.44 12.67
N THR A 46 -11.56 22.61 12.02
CA THR A 46 -11.62 22.75 10.56
C THR A 46 -10.37 23.38 9.94
N ALA A 47 -9.39 23.78 10.76
CA ALA A 47 -8.23 24.55 10.32
C ALA A 47 -6.98 23.72 9.97
N SER A 48 -6.97 22.39 10.21
CA SER A 48 -5.84 21.53 9.84
C SER A 48 -5.81 21.32 8.35
N ALA A 49 -4.63 21.42 7.71
CA ALA A 49 -4.46 21.27 6.27
C ALA A 49 -5.14 19.98 5.76
N GLY A 50 -6.00 20.08 4.76
CA GLY A 50 -6.69 18.93 4.16
C GLY A 50 -7.84 18.33 4.98
N VAL A 51 -8.20 18.91 6.13
CA VAL A 51 -9.30 18.39 6.96
C VAL A 51 -10.66 18.65 6.33
N GLN A 52 -11.49 17.61 6.26
CA GLN A 52 -12.93 17.70 5.94
C GLN A 52 -13.66 16.47 6.44
N ARG A 53 -15.00 16.49 6.34
CA ARG A 53 -15.81 15.29 6.53
C ARG A 53 -15.64 14.37 5.32
N GLN A 54 -15.02 13.23 5.55
CA GLN A 54 -14.74 12.20 4.54
C GLN A 54 -14.67 10.81 5.18
N TYR A 55 -14.78 9.76 4.38
CA TYR A 55 -14.68 8.42 4.89
C TYR A 55 -13.26 8.17 5.44
N SER A 56 -13.20 7.65 6.65
CA SER A 56 -11.97 7.22 7.31
C SER A 56 -12.00 5.71 7.52
N GLY A 57 -11.09 4.99 6.88
CA GLY A 57 -10.93 3.54 7.11
C GLY A 57 -10.65 3.21 8.57
N THR A 58 -9.89 4.05 9.27
CA THR A 58 -9.60 3.91 10.71
C THR A 58 -10.87 3.99 11.57
N ALA A 59 -11.81 4.87 11.24
CA ALA A 59 -13.07 5.03 11.98
C ALA A 59 -14.19 4.11 11.46
N GLY A 60 -14.03 3.52 10.28
CA GLY A 60 -15.07 2.73 9.60
C GLY A 60 -16.30 3.54 9.16
N ARG A 61 -16.21 4.87 9.17
CA ARG A 61 -17.32 5.78 8.86
C ARG A 61 -16.83 7.15 8.40
N THR A 62 -17.76 8.00 7.97
CA THR A 62 -17.47 9.40 7.62
C THR A 62 -17.23 10.22 8.87
N GLU A 63 -16.02 10.77 9.00
CA GLU A 63 -15.57 11.60 10.12
C GLU A 63 -14.88 12.86 9.61
N ASN A 64 -14.74 13.86 10.50
CA ASN A 64 -13.90 15.02 10.24
C ASN A 64 -12.44 14.64 10.42
N CYS A 65 -11.72 14.42 9.32
CA CYS A 65 -10.37 13.88 9.35
C CYS A 65 -9.48 14.43 8.22
N GLN A 66 -8.18 14.32 8.43
CA GLN A 66 -7.18 14.37 7.36
C GLN A 66 -6.94 12.95 6.86
N ILE A 67 -6.55 12.79 5.60
CA ILE A 67 -6.12 11.50 5.06
C ILE A 67 -4.67 11.62 4.62
N GLY A 68 -3.82 10.75 5.12
CA GLY A 68 -2.47 10.54 4.61
C GLY A 68 -2.42 9.29 3.75
N VAL A 69 -1.84 9.39 2.57
CA VAL A 69 -1.47 8.25 1.72
C VAL A 69 -0.04 7.87 2.07
N PHE A 70 0.23 6.58 2.19
CA PHE A 70 1.52 6.06 2.61
C PHE A 70 2.01 4.96 1.69
N ALA A 71 3.34 4.86 1.58
CA ALA A 71 4.00 3.69 1.06
C ALA A 71 4.77 2.98 2.19
N ALA A 72 4.65 1.65 2.24
CA ALA A 72 5.48 0.80 3.05
C ALA A 72 6.28 -0.15 2.15
N TYR A 73 7.47 -0.50 2.58
CA TYR A 73 8.30 -1.52 1.96
C TYR A 73 8.37 -2.74 2.87
N ALA A 74 8.21 -3.93 2.30
CA ALA A 74 8.20 -5.18 3.04
C ALA A 74 8.95 -6.29 2.32
N THR A 75 9.73 -7.05 3.09
CA THR A 75 10.46 -8.26 2.66
C THR A 75 10.36 -9.32 3.75
N ALA A 76 11.04 -10.45 3.57
CA ALA A 76 11.19 -11.46 4.62
C ALA A 76 11.96 -10.93 5.84
N ARG A 77 12.84 -9.94 5.67
CA ARG A 77 13.64 -9.31 6.74
C ARG A 77 12.83 -8.38 7.64
N GLY A 78 11.75 -7.79 7.12
CA GLY A 78 10.92 -6.86 7.89
C GLY A 78 10.12 -5.90 7.02
N ARG A 79 9.63 -4.84 7.63
CA ARG A 79 8.80 -3.83 6.97
C ARG A 79 9.04 -2.44 7.57
N ALA A 80 8.88 -1.41 6.76
CA ALA A 80 8.97 -0.01 7.17
C ALA A 80 8.05 0.88 6.33
N LEU A 81 7.52 1.96 6.93
CA LEU A 81 6.93 3.06 6.15
C LEU A 81 8.08 3.80 5.47
N VAL A 82 7.97 4.07 4.17
CA VAL A 82 9.05 4.66 3.37
C VAL A 82 8.66 5.94 2.66
N ASP A 83 7.36 6.25 2.57
CA ASP A 83 6.88 7.49 1.94
C ASP A 83 5.50 7.88 2.46
N ARG A 84 5.12 9.16 2.27
CA ARG A 84 3.87 9.75 2.76
C ARG A 84 3.46 10.93 1.89
N GLU A 85 2.14 11.10 1.70
CA GLU A 85 1.54 12.29 1.08
C GLU A 85 0.27 12.69 1.82
N LEU A 86 0.08 13.99 2.04
CA LEU A 86 -1.15 14.51 2.61
C LEU A 86 -2.17 14.74 1.49
N TYR A 87 -3.30 14.07 1.56
CA TYR A 87 -4.40 14.33 0.65
C TYR A 87 -5.06 15.68 0.96
N ILE A 88 -5.02 16.59 -0.01
CA ILE A 88 -5.68 17.89 0.05
C ILE A 88 -6.98 17.82 -0.80
N PRO A 89 -8.16 17.77 -0.18
CA PRO A 89 -9.42 17.66 -0.90
C PRO A 89 -9.68 18.82 -1.85
N LYS A 90 -10.51 18.60 -2.85
CA LYS A 90 -10.87 19.62 -3.85
C LYS A 90 -11.47 20.88 -3.21
N SER A 91 -12.29 20.74 -2.17
CA SER A 91 -12.84 21.86 -1.39
C SER A 91 -11.79 22.77 -0.74
N TRP A 92 -10.56 22.27 -0.56
CA TRP A 92 -9.43 23.06 -0.09
C TRP A 92 -8.72 23.76 -1.25
N THR A 93 -8.45 23.05 -2.34
CA THR A 93 -7.74 23.63 -3.49
C THR A 93 -8.53 24.73 -4.19
N GLU A 94 -9.85 24.73 -4.05
CA GLU A 94 -10.77 25.79 -4.50
C GLU A 94 -10.81 27.00 -3.54
N ASP A 95 -10.35 26.86 -2.29
CA ASP A 95 -10.28 27.91 -1.26
C ASP A 95 -8.81 28.29 -1.00
N ARG A 96 -8.28 29.20 -1.81
CA ARG A 96 -6.86 29.61 -1.73
C ARG A 96 -6.51 30.34 -0.43
N GLU A 97 -7.46 31.04 0.19
CA GLU A 97 -7.22 31.71 1.47
C GLU A 97 -7.05 30.69 2.59
N ARG A 98 -7.87 29.67 2.59
CA ARG A 98 -7.76 28.54 3.52
C ARG A 98 -6.46 27.77 3.34
N CYS A 99 -6.05 27.52 2.10
CA CYS A 99 -4.76 26.92 1.79
C CYS A 99 -3.60 27.73 2.33
N ARG A 100 -3.56 29.05 2.09
CA ARG A 100 -2.50 29.94 2.59
C ARG A 100 -2.47 30.01 4.12
N ALA A 101 -3.63 30.06 4.79
CA ALA A 101 -3.73 30.03 6.25
C ALA A 101 -3.09 28.74 6.84
N ALA A 102 -3.26 27.63 6.16
CA ALA A 102 -2.66 26.33 6.53
C ALA A 102 -1.25 26.14 5.96
N LYS A 103 -0.68 27.10 5.23
CA LYS A 103 0.61 27.04 4.56
C LYS A 103 0.73 25.88 3.55
N VAL A 104 -0.35 25.55 2.85
CA VAL A 104 -0.29 24.71 1.65
C VAL A 104 0.40 25.55 0.55
N PRO A 105 1.34 24.99 -0.22
CA PRO A 105 2.03 25.71 -1.30
C PRO A 105 1.05 26.37 -2.28
N ASP A 106 1.37 27.56 -2.77
CA ASP A 106 0.49 28.30 -3.69
C ASP A 106 0.36 27.65 -5.08
N ASP A 107 1.35 26.83 -5.46
CA ASP A 107 1.39 26.04 -6.69
C ASP A 107 0.74 24.64 -6.54
N TRP A 108 0.20 24.32 -5.35
CA TRP A 108 -0.45 23.04 -5.13
C TRP A 108 -1.70 22.91 -6.01
N GLU A 109 -1.72 21.88 -6.84
CA GLU A 109 -2.87 21.50 -7.64
C GLU A 109 -3.63 20.34 -7.00
N PHE A 110 -4.91 20.21 -7.33
CA PHE A 110 -5.71 19.08 -6.85
C PHE A 110 -5.16 17.76 -7.42
N ALA A 111 -4.87 16.83 -6.51
CA ALA A 111 -4.48 15.46 -6.84
C ALA A 111 -5.41 14.48 -6.12
N THR A 112 -5.89 13.46 -6.83
CA THR A 112 -6.62 12.35 -6.19
C THR A 112 -5.66 11.50 -5.37
N LYS A 113 -6.18 10.65 -4.47
CA LYS A 113 -5.34 9.69 -3.74
C LYS A 113 -4.58 8.75 -4.70
N GLY A 114 -5.20 8.38 -5.81
CA GLY A 114 -4.55 7.60 -6.87
C GLY A 114 -3.40 8.35 -7.56
N ASP A 115 -3.53 9.69 -7.77
CA ASP A 115 -2.44 10.52 -8.29
C ASP A 115 -1.27 10.55 -7.31
N LEU A 116 -1.54 10.77 -6.02
CA LEU A 116 -0.53 10.76 -4.96
C LEU A 116 0.19 9.39 -4.90
N ALA A 117 -0.58 8.30 -4.95
CA ALA A 117 -0.02 6.94 -4.99
C ALA A 117 0.90 6.72 -6.19
N ARG A 118 0.52 7.22 -7.40
CA ARG A 118 1.37 7.12 -8.59
C ARG A 118 2.67 7.88 -8.44
N HIS A 119 2.64 9.09 -7.89
CA HIS A 119 3.86 9.86 -7.63
C HIS A 119 4.77 9.16 -6.62
N MET A 120 4.21 8.60 -5.55
CA MET A 120 4.97 7.85 -4.56
C MET A 120 5.61 6.58 -5.14
N VAL A 121 4.87 5.84 -5.99
CA VAL A 121 5.43 4.66 -6.69
C VAL A 121 6.60 5.07 -7.58
N LEU A 122 6.46 6.14 -8.37
CA LEU A 122 7.55 6.62 -9.24
C LEU A 122 8.79 7.03 -8.44
N ARG A 123 8.61 7.73 -7.30
CA ARG A 123 9.74 8.06 -6.40
C ARG A 123 10.40 6.81 -5.86
N ALA A 124 9.61 5.85 -5.38
CA ALA A 124 10.13 4.61 -4.84
C ALA A 124 10.88 3.78 -5.88
N LEU A 125 10.41 3.73 -7.13
CA LEU A 125 11.11 3.07 -8.23
C LEU A 125 12.39 3.80 -8.65
N GLY A 126 12.48 5.11 -8.43
CA GLY A 126 13.68 5.90 -8.62
C GLY A 126 14.68 5.87 -7.45
N SER A 127 14.31 5.27 -6.32
CA SER A 127 15.13 5.11 -5.13
C SER A 127 15.93 3.80 -5.15
N PRO A 128 16.87 3.59 -4.21
CA PRO A 128 17.60 2.32 -4.10
C PRO A 128 16.78 1.11 -3.64
N LEU A 129 15.48 1.27 -3.33
CA LEU A 129 14.61 0.17 -2.87
C LEU A 129 14.46 -0.88 -3.97
N PRO A 130 14.82 -2.16 -3.76
CA PRO A 130 14.61 -3.22 -4.74
C PRO A 130 13.13 -3.64 -4.74
N ILE A 131 12.34 -3.05 -5.64
CA ILE A 131 10.89 -3.25 -5.73
C ILE A 131 10.58 -4.17 -6.89
N THR A 132 10.10 -5.37 -6.61
CA THR A 132 9.62 -6.34 -7.59
C THR A 132 8.11 -6.37 -7.69
N TRP A 133 7.43 -6.06 -6.58
CA TRP A 133 5.98 -6.12 -6.48
C TRP A 133 5.38 -4.86 -5.88
N VAL A 134 4.17 -4.54 -6.34
CA VAL A 134 3.32 -3.51 -5.72
C VAL A 134 1.99 -4.13 -5.30
N THR A 135 1.52 -3.82 -4.09
CA THR A 135 0.18 -4.18 -3.64
C THR A 135 -0.54 -2.98 -3.06
N ALA A 136 -1.86 -2.93 -3.21
CA ALA A 136 -2.70 -1.87 -2.68
C ALA A 136 -4.14 -2.37 -2.48
N ASP A 137 -4.94 -1.56 -1.79
CA ASP A 137 -6.35 -1.85 -1.60
C ASP A 137 -7.20 -1.57 -2.86
N SER A 138 -8.51 -1.79 -2.76
CA SER A 138 -9.43 -1.64 -3.89
C SER A 138 -9.64 -0.19 -4.33
N ALA A 139 -9.33 0.80 -3.49
CA ALA A 139 -9.41 2.21 -3.89
C ALA A 139 -8.39 2.54 -4.98
N TYR A 140 -7.20 1.94 -4.89
CA TYR A 140 -6.13 2.08 -5.88
C TYR A 140 -6.21 1.01 -6.98
N GLY A 141 -6.51 -0.23 -6.62
CA GLY A 141 -6.48 -1.35 -7.55
C GLY A 141 -7.55 -1.28 -8.65
N GLN A 142 -8.70 -0.64 -8.41
CA GLN A 142 -9.71 -0.42 -9.44
C GLN A 142 -9.31 0.65 -10.48
N GLU A 143 -8.34 1.52 -10.17
CA GLU A 143 -7.89 2.56 -11.09
C GLU A 143 -7.03 2.00 -12.23
N SER A 144 -7.53 2.06 -13.46
CA SER A 144 -6.80 1.58 -14.64
C SER A 144 -5.49 2.36 -14.88
N ARG A 145 -5.44 3.65 -14.54
CA ARG A 145 -4.24 4.47 -14.68
C ARG A 145 -3.12 4.02 -13.74
N PHE A 146 -3.47 3.58 -12.52
CA PHE A 146 -2.51 3.06 -11.55
C PHE A 146 -1.90 1.73 -12.06
N ARG A 147 -2.75 0.80 -12.52
CA ARG A 147 -2.28 -0.47 -13.10
C ARG A 147 -1.41 -0.26 -14.34
N ARG A 148 -1.82 0.64 -15.24
CA ARG A 148 -1.05 0.96 -16.45
C ARG A 148 0.33 1.52 -16.12
N LEU A 149 0.44 2.40 -15.12
CA LEU A 149 1.73 2.90 -14.67
C LEU A 149 2.67 1.75 -14.26
N LEU A 150 2.20 0.81 -13.46
CA LEU A 150 2.98 -0.32 -12.99
C LEU A 150 3.41 -1.24 -14.14
N GLU A 151 2.52 -1.51 -15.08
CA GLU A 151 2.81 -2.30 -16.28
C GLU A 151 3.87 -1.62 -17.16
N GLN A 152 3.74 -0.31 -17.39
CA GLN A 152 4.72 0.48 -18.15
C GLN A 152 6.09 0.55 -17.47
N SER A 153 6.11 0.52 -16.13
CA SER A 153 7.34 0.47 -15.34
C SER A 153 7.94 -0.95 -15.23
N GLY A 154 7.30 -1.96 -15.83
CA GLY A 154 7.76 -3.34 -15.77
C GLY A 154 7.68 -3.98 -14.38
N VAL A 155 6.87 -3.44 -13.48
CA VAL A 155 6.75 -3.90 -12.08
C VAL A 155 5.56 -4.83 -11.94
N GLY A 156 5.75 -5.96 -11.23
CA GLY A 156 4.68 -6.89 -10.88
C GLY A 156 3.71 -6.25 -9.87
N TYR A 157 2.44 -6.63 -9.93
CA TYR A 157 1.49 -6.20 -8.92
C TYR A 157 0.46 -7.27 -8.58
N VAL A 158 -0.08 -7.18 -7.35
CA VAL A 158 -1.31 -7.85 -6.94
C VAL A 158 -2.16 -6.82 -6.20
N LEU A 159 -3.19 -6.30 -6.85
CA LEU A 159 -4.01 -5.19 -6.36
C LEU A 159 -5.43 -5.67 -6.04
N ALA A 160 -5.92 -5.40 -4.84
CA ALA A 160 -7.31 -5.68 -4.50
C ALA A 160 -8.26 -4.86 -5.39
N VAL A 161 -9.39 -5.46 -5.75
CA VAL A 161 -10.43 -4.80 -6.55
C VAL A 161 -11.82 -5.13 -6.00
N PRO A 162 -12.83 -4.29 -6.24
CA PRO A 162 -14.19 -4.61 -5.86
C PRO A 162 -14.71 -5.80 -6.69
N LYS A 163 -15.66 -6.56 -6.13
CA LYS A 163 -16.29 -7.70 -6.82
C LYS A 163 -16.95 -7.35 -8.15
N SER A 164 -17.33 -6.09 -8.31
CA SER A 164 -17.91 -5.52 -9.54
C SER A 164 -16.88 -5.12 -10.60
N GLN A 165 -15.58 -5.32 -10.35
CA GLN A 165 -14.52 -4.99 -11.31
C GLN A 165 -14.73 -5.72 -12.63
N PHE A 166 -14.75 -4.98 -13.73
CA PHE A 166 -14.81 -5.54 -15.07
C PHE A 166 -13.49 -6.22 -15.43
N THR A 167 -13.61 -7.38 -16.08
CA THR A 167 -12.49 -8.16 -16.62
C THR A 167 -12.75 -8.51 -18.07
N VAL A 168 -11.69 -8.78 -18.82
CA VAL A 168 -11.81 -9.19 -20.22
C VAL A 168 -12.45 -10.58 -20.31
N GLY A 169 -13.47 -10.70 -21.14
CA GLY A 169 -14.20 -11.96 -21.34
C GLY A 169 -15.25 -12.26 -20.26
N CYS A 170 -15.34 -11.46 -19.22
CA CYS A 170 -16.37 -11.58 -18.19
C CYS A 170 -16.81 -10.20 -17.69
N PRO A 171 -18.12 -9.90 -17.58
CA PRO A 171 -18.57 -8.57 -17.19
C PRO A 171 -18.13 -8.16 -15.78
N ARG A 172 -17.93 -9.13 -14.86
CA ARG A 172 -17.48 -8.86 -13.48
C ARG A 172 -16.59 -9.97 -12.97
N ILE A 173 -15.58 -9.61 -12.17
CA ILE A 173 -14.64 -10.58 -11.59
C ILE A 173 -15.35 -11.62 -10.70
N GLU A 174 -16.40 -11.24 -9.98
CA GLU A 174 -17.20 -12.18 -9.19
C GLU A 174 -17.83 -13.28 -10.04
N GLY A 175 -18.32 -12.96 -11.25
CA GLY A 175 -18.90 -13.92 -12.18
C GLY A 175 -17.88 -14.91 -12.74
N LEU A 176 -16.63 -14.48 -12.90
CA LEU A 176 -15.54 -15.34 -13.34
C LEU A 176 -15.28 -16.48 -12.33
N PHE A 177 -15.27 -16.16 -11.03
CA PHE A 177 -15.00 -17.14 -9.97
C PHE A 177 -16.25 -17.87 -9.47
N ALA A 178 -17.46 -17.36 -9.74
CA ALA A 178 -18.69 -18.08 -9.45
C ALA A 178 -18.83 -19.39 -10.26
N GLN A 179 -18.14 -19.48 -11.40
CA GLN A 179 -18.13 -20.65 -12.29
C GLN A 179 -16.87 -21.53 -12.08
N ALA A 180 -15.97 -21.14 -11.16
CA ALA A 180 -14.76 -21.90 -10.91
C ALA A 180 -15.09 -23.24 -10.24
N PRO A 181 -14.63 -24.38 -10.78
CA PRO A 181 -14.83 -25.68 -10.15
C PRO A 181 -14.11 -25.76 -8.81
N ASP A 182 -14.53 -26.66 -7.93
CA ASP A 182 -13.94 -26.75 -6.58
C ASP A 182 -12.45 -27.10 -6.61
N GLU A 183 -11.98 -27.82 -7.60
CA GLU A 183 -10.58 -28.20 -7.80
C GLU A 183 -9.69 -26.99 -8.11
N ALA A 184 -10.27 -25.87 -8.59
CA ALA A 184 -9.54 -24.63 -8.84
C ALA A 184 -9.17 -23.86 -7.55
N TRP A 185 -9.74 -24.27 -6.41
CA TRP A 185 -9.53 -23.62 -5.13
C TRP A 185 -8.49 -24.34 -4.29
N GLU A 186 -7.26 -23.87 -4.32
CA GLU A 186 -6.16 -24.42 -3.56
C GLU A 186 -6.09 -23.83 -2.14
N LYS A 187 -5.75 -24.66 -1.16
CA LYS A 187 -5.49 -24.19 0.22
C LYS A 187 -4.12 -23.55 0.30
N ILE A 188 -4.08 -22.23 0.46
CA ILE A 188 -2.85 -21.42 0.40
C ILE A 188 -2.66 -20.60 1.68
N SER A 189 -1.41 -20.55 2.18
CA SER A 189 -1.02 -19.70 3.30
C SER A 189 -0.55 -18.32 2.80
N CYS A 190 -1.10 -17.26 3.38
CA CYS A 190 -0.63 -15.87 3.18
C CYS A 190 0.44 -15.46 4.22
N GLY A 191 1.10 -16.40 4.88
CA GLY A 191 2.02 -16.14 5.98
C GLY A 191 1.35 -16.07 7.34
N ASN A 192 2.12 -15.70 8.37
CA ASN A 192 1.64 -15.62 9.74
C ASN A 192 1.05 -14.23 10.03
N GLY A 193 -0.12 -14.20 10.67
CA GLY A 193 -0.67 -13.00 11.28
C GLY A 193 -0.51 -13.02 12.81
N ALA A 194 -0.94 -11.97 13.50
CA ALA A 194 -0.88 -11.88 14.96
C ALA A 194 -1.61 -13.04 15.69
N LYS A 195 -2.58 -13.68 15.01
CA LYS A 195 -3.39 -14.80 15.57
C LYS A 195 -3.02 -16.16 14.95
N GLY A 196 -1.85 -16.31 14.33
CA GLY A 196 -1.39 -17.53 13.68
C GLY A 196 -1.46 -17.49 12.16
N PRO A 197 -1.27 -18.65 11.47
CA PRO A 197 -1.25 -18.72 10.01
C PRO A 197 -2.55 -18.21 9.38
N ARG A 198 -2.42 -17.33 8.39
CA ARG A 198 -3.54 -16.86 7.57
C ARG A 198 -3.70 -17.79 6.38
N VAL A 199 -4.62 -18.72 6.46
CA VAL A 199 -4.87 -19.72 5.42
C VAL A 199 -6.21 -19.46 4.74
N TYR A 200 -6.22 -19.53 3.41
CA TYR A 200 -7.38 -19.28 2.56
C TYR A 200 -7.47 -20.34 1.46
N HIS A 201 -8.61 -20.41 0.80
CA HIS A 201 -8.69 -21.04 -0.51
C HIS A 201 -8.47 -19.96 -1.57
N GLY A 202 -7.44 -20.11 -2.38
CA GLY A 202 -7.10 -19.22 -3.50
C GLY A 202 -7.41 -19.88 -4.83
N ALA A 203 -7.94 -19.10 -5.77
CA ALA A 203 -8.09 -19.50 -7.16
C ALA A 203 -7.54 -18.41 -8.07
N THR A 204 -6.88 -18.79 -9.15
CA THR A 204 -6.28 -17.87 -10.12
C THR A 204 -6.69 -18.24 -11.53
N VAL A 205 -6.81 -17.25 -12.39
CA VAL A 205 -7.02 -17.43 -13.82
C VAL A 205 -6.24 -16.40 -14.61
N ARG A 206 -5.61 -16.82 -15.69
CA ARG A 206 -4.95 -15.92 -16.64
C ARG A 206 -5.99 -15.18 -17.44
N LEU A 207 -5.86 -13.87 -17.53
CA LEU A 207 -6.73 -13.04 -18.34
C LEU A 207 -6.15 -12.93 -19.77
N PRO A 208 -7.00 -12.93 -20.81
CA PRO A 208 -6.53 -12.72 -22.18
C PRO A 208 -5.88 -11.34 -22.32
N ALA A 209 -4.96 -11.23 -23.26
CA ALA A 209 -4.37 -9.98 -23.67
C ALA A 209 -5.42 -9.00 -24.19
N VAL A 210 -5.26 -7.72 -23.93
CA VAL A 210 -6.12 -6.65 -24.42
C VAL A 210 -5.29 -5.73 -25.28
N ALA A 211 -5.55 -5.75 -26.59
CA ALA A 211 -4.77 -5.00 -27.57
C ALA A 211 -4.65 -3.50 -27.27
N GLU A 212 -5.66 -2.89 -26.63
CA GLU A 212 -5.64 -1.49 -26.23
C GLU A 212 -4.69 -1.18 -25.05
N PHE A 213 -4.35 -2.20 -24.28
CA PHE A 213 -3.49 -2.08 -23.08
C PHE A 213 -2.13 -2.74 -23.28
N ASP A 214 -1.99 -3.62 -24.26
CA ASP A 214 -0.75 -4.30 -24.55
C ASP A 214 0.06 -3.40 -25.48
N HIS A 215 1.08 -2.75 -24.92
CA HIS A 215 2.03 -2.00 -25.72
C HIS A 215 2.72 -2.94 -26.70
N GLN A 216 2.33 -2.78 -27.96
CA GLN A 216 3.04 -3.26 -29.16
C GLN A 216 4.10 -4.37 -28.90
N GLY A 217 3.64 -5.54 -28.52
CA GLY A 217 4.40 -6.78 -28.78
C GLY A 217 5.53 -7.14 -27.82
N GLU A 218 5.82 -6.42 -26.76
CA GLU A 218 7.08 -6.64 -26.04
C GLU A 218 7.00 -7.29 -24.65
N VAL A 219 5.82 -7.58 -24.11
CA VAL A 219 5.75 -8.23 -22.78
C VAL A 219 5.40 -9.70 -22.90
N LEU A 220 6.19 -10.43 -23.66
CA LEU A 220 6.06 -11.89 -23.85
C LEU A 220 6.22 -12.71 -22.56
N HIS A 221 6.74 -12.12 -21.47
CA HIS A 221 7.08 -12.82 -20.24
C HIS A 221 6.17 -12.51 -19.06
N ARG A 222 5.19 -11.62 -19.22
CA ARG A 222 4.24 -11.25 -18.15
C ARG A 222 2.80 -11.27 -18.63
N MET A 223 1.88 -11.61 -17.74
CA MET A 223 0.44 -11.66 -18.00
C MET A 223 -0.36 -11.01 -16.90
N ARG A 224 -1.59 -10.64 -17.26
CA ARG A 224 -2.61 -10.25 -16.28
C ARG A 224 -3.33 -11.49 -15.76
N TRP A 225 -3.63 -11.44 -14.48
CA TRP A 225 -4.31 -12.51 -13.77
C TRP A 225 -5.49 -11.93 -12.99
N ALA A 226 -6.55 -12.70 -12.87
CA ALA A 226 -7.53 -12.52 -11.82
C ALA A 226 -7.25 -13.53 -10.70
N LEU A 227 -7.37 -13.07 -9.46
CA LEU A 227 -7.18 -13.86 -8.25
C LEU A 227 -8.41 -13.69 -7.36
N ALA A 228 -8.95 -14.79 -6.85
CA ALA A 228 -9.94 -14.80 -5.78
C ALA A 228 -9.38 -15.53 -4.56
N ARG A 229 -9.70 -15.03 -3.38
CA ARG A 229 -9.31 -15.60 -2.10
C ARG A 229 -10.54 -15.67 -1.21
N ARG A 230 -11.00 -16.87 -0.90
CA ARG A 230 -12.15 -17.10 -0.01
C ARG A 230 -11.71 -17.53 1.39
N SER A 231 -12.43 -17.05 2.39
CA SER A 231 -12.22 -17.43 3.77
C SER A 231 -12.60 -18.92 3.98
N ILE A 232 -11.75 -19.67 4.70
CA ILE A 232 -12.07 -21.07 5.04
C ILE A 232 -13.26 -21.14 6.02
N ARG A 233 -13.37 -20.16 6.91
CA ARG A 233 -14.44 -20.13 7.93
C ARG A 233 -15.75 -19.59 7.40
N LYS A 234 -15.68 -18.69 6.40
CA LYS A 234 -16.81 -18.00 5.78
C LYS A 234 -16.62 -18.01 4.27
N PRO A 235 -16.99 -19.08 3.57
CA PRO A 235 -16.73 -19.22 2.13
C PRO A 235 -17.36 -18.13 1.26
N ASP A 236 -18.41 -17.47 1.73
CA ASP A 236 -19.07 -16.35 1.05
C ASP A 236 -18.24 -15.04 1.11
N GLU A 237 -17.28 -14.95 2.03
CA GLU A 237 -16.35 -13.81 2.09
C GLU A 237 -15.19 -14.04 1.12
N ILE A 238 -15.33 -13.47 -0.09
CA ILE A 238 -14.35 -13.57 -1.16
C ILE A 238 -13.71 -12.20 -1.41
N ALA A 239 -12.39 -12.14 -1.36
CA ALA A 239 -11.60 -10.99 -1.80
C ALA A 239 -11.06 -11.24 -3.21
N TYR A 240 -11.15 -10.22 -4.07
CA TYR A 240 -10.73 -10.29 -5.46
C TYR A 240 -9.53 -9.38 -5.69
N CYS A 241 -8.60 -9.82 -6.55
CA CYS A 241 -7.46 -9.05 -6.99
C CYS A 241 -7.27 -9.16 -8.51
N LEU A 242 -6.68 -8.11 -9.09
CA LEU A 242 -6.03 -8.18 -10.39
C LEU A 242 -4.52 -8.21 -10.18
N ALA A 243 -3.83 -9.01 -10.96
CA ALA A 243 -2.38 -9.12 -10.91
C ALA A 243 -1.76 -8.99 -12.31
N TYR A 244 -0.49 -8.57 -12.32
CA TYR A 244 0.40 -8.56 -13.47
C TYR A 244 1.71 -9.19 -13.04
N ALA A 245 2.06 -10.30 -13.62
CA ALA A 245 3.12 -11.15 -13.13
C ALA A 245 3.79 -11.93 -14.27
N PRO A 246 5.04 -12.44 -14.06
CA PRO A 246 5.66 -13.40 -14.95
C PRO A 246 4.77 -14.63 -15.24
N LEU A 247 4.98 -15.26 -16.38
CA LEU A 247 4.15 -16.40 -16.83
C LEU A 247 4.24 -17.61 -15.89
N GLU A 248 5.41 -17.79 -15.28
CA GLU A 248 5.72 -18.89 -14.35
C GLU A 248 5.25 -18.65 -12.93
N THR A 249 4.68 -17.47 -12.63
CA THR A 249 4.20 -17.12 -11.29
C THR A 249 3.10 -18.08 -10.83
N THR A 250 3.24 -18.60 -9.62
CA THR A 250 2.28 -19.53 -9.03
C THR A 250 1.12 -18.83 -8.32
N ALA A 251 -0.01 -19.52 -8.17
CA ALA A 251 -1.13 -19.05 -7.35
C ALA A 251 -0.69 -18.75 -5.90
N GLN A 252 0.19 -19.59 -5.35
CA GLN A 252 0.76 -19.41 -4.01
C GLN A 252 1.50 -18.08 -3.88
N GLU A 253 2.32 -17.73 -4.87
CA GLU A 253 3.06 -16.46 -4.86
C GLU A 253 2.12 -15.27 -4.95
N LEU A 254 1.15 -15.27 -5.87
CA LEU A 254 0.16 -14.19 -5.99
C LEU A 254 -0.63 -14.00 -4.69
N VAL A 255 -1.05 -15.09 -4.05
CA VAL A 255 -1.77 -15.04 -2.77
C VAL A 255 -0.85 -14.53 -1.63
N ARG A 256 0.43 -14.91 -1.63
CA ARG A 256 1.43 -14.39 -0.68
C ARG A 256 1.58 -12.88 -0.82
N ILE A 257 1.75 -12.37 -2.05
CA ILE A 257 1.88 -10.94 -2.31
C ILE A 257 0.60 -10.20 -1.90
N ALA A 258 -0.59 -10.70 -2.25
CA ALA A 258 -1.85 -10.14 -1.77
C ALA A 258 -1.93 -10.09 -0.23
N GLY A 259 -1.38 -11.08 0.45
CA GLY A 259 -1.30 -11.16 1.91
C GLY A 259 -0.33 -10.15 2.53
N THR A 260 0.69 -9.73 1.82
CA THR A 260 1.69 -8.76 2.32
C THR A 260 1.06 -7.38 2.60
N ARG A 261 -0.07 -7.04 1.98
CA ARG A 261 -0.79 -5.79 2.23
C ARG A 261 -1.09 -5.55 3.72
N TRP A 262 -1.37 -6.59 4.50
CA TRP A 262 -1.60 -6.41 5.94
C TRP A 262 -0.39 -5.88 6.72
N ALA A 263 0.80 -5.95 6.15
CA ALA A 263 1.99 -5.41 6.79
C ALA A 263 1.89 -3.89 7.02
N ILE A 264 1.23 -3.15 6.11
CA ILE A 264 1.06 -1.70 6.29
C ILE A 264 0.05 -1.39 7.40
N GLU A 265 -1.04 -2.17 7.52
CA GLU A 265 -2.03 -1.99 8.58
C GLU A 265 -1.41 -2.21 9.98
N GLU A 266 -0.57 -3.24 10.12
CA GLU A 266 0.19 -3.49 11.34
C GLU A 266 1.23 -2.39 11.57
N GLY A 267 1.87 -1.87 10.50
CA GLY A 267 2.77 -0.72 10.54
C GLY A 267 2.07 0.55 11.03
N PHE A 268 0.88 0.85 10.54
CA PHE A 268 0.08 1.97 11.01
C PHE A 268 -0.29 1.84 12.49
N GLN A 269 -0.71 0.65 12.92
CA GLN A 269 -1.05 0.40 14.32
C GLN A 269 0.16 0.63 15.23
N ALA A 270 1.31 0.09 14.87
CA ALA A 270 2.55 0.30 15.62
C ALA A 270 2.96 1.78 15.63
N ALA A 271 2.98 2.46 14.48
CA ALA A 271 3.35 3.85 14.39
C ALA A 271 2.40 4.78 15.16
N LYS A 272 1.08 4.50 15.20
CA LYS A 272 0.12 5.25 16.01
C LYS A 272 0.32 5.01 17.50
N ASN A 273 0.46 3.76 17.94
CA ASN A 273 0.53 3.41 19.35
C ASN A 273 1.86 3.79 20.00
N GLU A 274 2.96 3.66 19.27
CA GLU A 274 4.30 3.75 19.85
C GLU A 274 5.07 5.02 19.43
N CYS A 275 4.77 5.55 18.22
CA CYS A 275 5.45 6.71 17.67
C CYS A 275 4.58 7.97 17.58
N GLY A 276 3.31 7.87 18.00
CA GLY A 276 2.38 9.00 17.99
C GLY A 276 2.03 9.53 16.59
N LEU A 277 2.01 8.65 15.58
CA LEU A 277 1.71 9.03 14.19
C LEU A 277 0.41 9.83 14.06
N ASP A 278 -0.61 9.55 14.87
CA ASP A 278 -1.91 10.22 14.88
C ASP A 278 -2.06 11.28 15.98
N GLN A 279 -1.05 11.48 16.82
CA GLN A 279 -1.04 12.47 17.90
C GLN A 279 -0.62 13.87 17.45
N TYR A 280 -0.79 14.16 16.17
CA TYR A 280 -0.41 15.40 15.55
C TYR A 280 -1.43 16.52 15.84
N GLU A 281 -0.98 17.57 16.55
CA GLU A 281 -1.81 18.70 16.94
C GLU A 281 -1.60 19.96 16.07
N VAL A 282 -0.51 20.02 15.30
CA VAL A 282 -0.17 21.16 14.46
C VAL A 282 -1.06 21.21 13.22
N ARG A 283 -1.56 22.41 12.87
CA ARG A 283 -2.56 22.59 11.82
C ARG A 283 -1.97 22.81 10.42
N ARG A 284 -0.69 23.19 10.35
CA ARG A 284 -0.03 23.64 9.11
C ARG A 284 0.50 22.48 8.30
N TYR A 285 0.44 22.61 6.97
CA TYR A 285 0.95 21.66 5.99
C TYR A 285 2.43 21.24 6.24
N PRO A 286 3.42 22.18 6.39
CA PRO A 286 4.79 21.77 6.64
C PRO A 286 4.98 21.02 7.97
N GLY A 287 4.19 21.36 8.98
CA GLY A 287 4.23 20.69 10.26
C GLY A 287 3.72 19.26 10.18
N TRP A 288 2.71 18.98 9.34
CA TRP A 288 2.25 17.61 9.08
C TRP A 288 3.38 16.74 8.50
N TYR A 289 4.04 17.21 7.44
CA TYR A 289 5.14 16.45 6.83
C TYR A 289 6.28 16.22 7.82
N ARG A 290 6.67 17.22 8.60
CA ARG A 290 7.71 17.07 9.62
C ARG A 290 7.35 16.05 10.68
N HIS A 291 6.12 16.11 11.21
CA HIS A 291 5.68 15.18 12.24
C HIS A 291 5.60 13.75 11.71
N ILE A 292 4.94 13.57 10.56
CA ILE A 292 4.76 12.24 9.97
C ILE A 292 6.10 11.61 9.59
N THR A 293 7.02 12.37 8.98
CA THR A 293 8.34 11.86 8.62
C THR A 293 9.12 11.40 9.86
N LEU A 294 9.11 12.17 10.96
CA LEU A 294 9.74 11.74 12.21
C LEU A 294 9.07 10.51 12.82
N ALA A 295 7.73 10.40 12.73
CA ALA A 295 7.02 9.23 13.21
C ALA A 295 7.30 7.97 12.36
N MET A 296 7.68 8.13 11.10
CA MET A 296 8.09 7.01 10.23
C MET A 296 9.50 6.51 10.56
N LEU A 297 10.39 7.35 11.13
CA LEU A 297 11.76 6.97 11.51
C LEU A 297 11.81 6.07 12.75
N ALA A 298 10.78 6.02 13.55
CA ALA A 298 10.78 5.38 14.86
C ALA A 298 9.82 4.16 14.95
N PRO A 299 9.85 3.19 14.05
CA PRO A 299 8.92 2.07 14.14
C PRO A 299 9.49 0.91 14.95
N PRO A 300 8.69 0.34 15.85
CA PRO A 300 9.00 -0.89 16.57
C PRO A 300 8.86 -2.16 15.74
N SER A 301 8.36 -2.09 14.50
CA SER A 301 8.23 -3.24 13.60
C SER A 301 9.55 -3.74 13.00
N TRP A 302 10.67 -3.19 13.46
CA TRP A 302 12.04 -3.54 13.14
C TRP A 302 12.53 -4.74 13.95
N GLN A 303 11.74 -5.79 14.07
CA GLN A 303 12.26 -7.05 14.59
C GLN A 303 12.70 -7.92 13.41
N PRO A 304 14.03 -8.14 13.23
CA PRO A 304 14.48 -9.21 12.37
C PRO A 304 13.83 -10.50 12.89
N ARG A 305 13.15 -11.24 12.04
CA ARG A 305 12.76 -12.61 12.40
C ARG A 305 14.05 -13.33 12.75
N HIS A 306 14.24 -13.65 14.02
CA HIS A 306 15.27 -14.59 14.42
C HIS A 306 14.98 -15.88 13.66
N THR A 307 15.78 -16.17 12.64
CA THR A 307 15.92 -17.52 12.11
C THR A 307 16.33 -18.38 13.30
N ARG A 308 15.42 -19.20 13.77
CA ARG A 308 15.77 -20.30 14.66
C ARG A 308 16.75 -21.18 13.90
N THR A 309 18.03 -20.95 14.09
CA THR A 309 19.05 -21.94 13.78
C THR A 309 18.70 -23.15 14.61
N GLY A 310 18.24 -24.21 13.95
CA GLY A 310 18.01 -25.48 14.57
C GLY A 310 19.32 -25.93 15.23
N LYS A 311 19.35 -25.99 16.55
CA LYS A 311 20.35 -26.78 17.25
C LYS A 311 20.08 -28.23 16.87
N GLY A 312 20.94 -28.76 16.01
CA GLY A 312 21.09 -30.20 15.83
C GLY A 312 21.41 -30.82 17.17
N GLY A 313 20.52 -31.64 17.68
CA GLY A 313 20.82 -32.54 18.77
C GLY A 313 21.85 -33.57 18.28
N GLN A 314 23.03 -33.54 18.83
CA GLN A 314 23.90 -34.70 18.86
C GLN A 314 23.45 -35.49 20.07
N ASP A 315 22.84 -36.62 19.81
CA ASP A 315 22.73 -37.72 20.76
C ASP A 315 24.06 -38.45 20.82
N GLY A 316 24.63 -38.49 22.04
CA GLY A 316 25.62 -39.43 22.47
C GLY A 316 24.94 -40.60 23.20
#